data_ea32fe209ee3b4538aec8fa91144faa2
#
_entry.id   ea32fe209ee3b4538aec8fa91144faa2
#
_cell.length_a   1.000
_cell.length_b   1.000
_cell.length_c   1.000
_cell.angle_alpha   90.00
_cell.angle_beta   90.00
_cell.angle_gamma   90.00
#
_symmetry.space_group_name_H-M   'P 1'
#
loop_
_entity.id
_entity.type
_entity.pdbx_description
1 polymer ?
#
loop_
_entity_poly.entity_id
_entity_poly.type
_entity_poly.pdbx_seq_one_letter_code
_entity_poly.pdbx_strand_id
1 'polypeptide(L)'
;MSRVPAAERTLSLLRLMAELGQPTTANRLAQKLEIPRSSCYQLLEVLESQGFAIHFTEDKRWGLGLAAWELGSAYKRHEPLERLARPVITKLVDELSKRANVVGHLGVLDGSDVLYLIEQRPIRSLKLVTEVGVRLPAHLTASGRSMLAHLGQKQLIATFGSGELSKRTSLGPKTLRELTSLLATETKSGFALEVDEVTLGYASVGVAILDRLNHPIAGLAITLQSQELEKLQLDQLAQALSRAADELSGRFGHSG
;
A
#
# COMPACT_ATOMS: atom_id res chain seq x y z
N MET A 1 28.81 0.50 -6.45
CA MET A 1 28.07 1.54 -5.72
C MET A 1 28.65 1.65 -4.32
N SER A 2 29.06 2.86 -3.91
CA SER A 2 29.56 3.10 -2.56
C SER A 2 28.40 2.93 -1.58
N ARG A 3 28.45 1.92 -0.73
CA ARG A 3 27.48 1.74 0.36
C ARG A 3 27.92 2.59 1.56
N VAL A 4 26.97 3.29 2.17
CA VAL A 4 27.18 4.03 3.43
C VAL A 4 26.46 3.27 4.55
N PRO A 5 27.12 2.28 5.19
CA PRO A 5 26.46 1.35 6.11
C PRO A 5 25.76 2.05 7.28
N ALA A 6 26.32 3.15 7.76
CA ALA A 6 25.71 3.93 8.85
C ALA A 6 24.36 4.52 8.42
N ALA A 7 24.27 5.11 7.23
CA ALA A 7 23.02 5.66 6.71
C ALA A 7 21.96 4.57 6.48
N GLU A 8 22.34 3.43 5.91
CA GLU A 8 21.44 2.29 5.71
C GLU A 8 20.88 1.79 7.05
N ARG A 9 21.73 1.62 8.07
CA ARG A 9 21.31 1.19 9.40
C ARG A 9 20.40 2.20 10.08
N THR A 10 20.68 3.49 9.94
CA THR A 10 19.85 4.57 10.50
C THR A 10 18.44 4.56 9.91
N LEU A 11 18.34 4.45 8.58
CA LEU A 11 17.04 4.35 7.89
C LEU A 11 16.28 3.07 8.24
N SER A 12 16.98 1.94 8.34
CA SER A 12 16.39 0.68 8.78
C SER A 12 15.86 0.75 10.21
N LEU A 13 16.58 1.46 11.10
CA LEU A 13 16.17 1.67 12.48
C LEU A 13 14.90 2.51 12.57
N LEU A 14 14.79 3.61 11.82
CA LEU A 14 13.58 4.42 11.73
C LEU A 14 12.38 3.63 11.20
N ARG A 15 12.57 2.83 10.14
CA ARG A 15 11.52 1.96 9.61
C ARG A 15 11.03 0.97 10.63
N LEU A 16 11.95 0.28 11.33
CA LEU A 16 11.59 -0.68 12.37
C LEU A 16 10.81 -0.03 13.53
N MET A 17 11.21 1.19 13.94
CA MET A 17 10.51 1.93 14.99
C MET A 17 9.08 2.31 14.53
N ALA A 18 8.90 2.68 13.27
CA ALA A 18 7.59 2.96 12.69
C ALA A 18 6.70 1.71 12.61
N GLU A 19 7.25 0.57 12.17
CA GLU A 19 6.54 -0.71 12.12
C GLU A 19 6.06 -1.21 13.49
N LEU A 20 6.87 -0.98 14.53
CA LEU A 20 6.50 -1.37 15.89
C LEU A 20 5.39 -0.50 16.49
N GLY A 21 5.22 0.73 16.00
CA GLY A 21 4.15 1.65 16.39
C GLY A 21 4.11 2.07 17.86
N GLN A 22 5.08 1.61 18.69
CA GLN A 22 5.15 1.91 20.12
C GLN A 22 6.59 1.95 20.62
N PRO A 23 6.90 2.70 21.68
CA PRO A 23 8.22 2.77 22.25
C PRO A 23 8.77 1.40 22.65
N THR A 24 10.04 1.13 22.28
CA THR A 24 10.69 -0.16 22.52
C THR A 24 12.13 0.02 23.00
N THR A 25 12.75 -1.05 23.52
CA THR A 25 14.12 -1.00 24.06
C THR A 25 15.15 -1.05 22.94
N ALA A 26 16.30 -0.37 23.12
CA ALA A 26 17.43 -0.44 22.20
C ALA A 26 17.92 -1.87 21.93
N ASN A 27 17.83 -2.75 22.96
CA ASN A 27 18.18 -4.16 22.80
C ASN A 27 17.31 -4.87 21.77
N ARG A 28 15.99 -4.67 21.83
CA ARG A 28 15.04 -5.29 20.89
C ARG A 28 15.26 -4.77 19.47
N LEU A 29 15.57 -3.47 19.32
CA LEU A 29 15.91 -2.87 18.04
C LEU A 29 17.21 -3.47 17.47
N ALA A 30 18.27 -3.52 18.28
CA ALA A 30 19.56 -4.10 17.90
C ALA A 30 19.44 -5.56 17.46
N GLN A 31 18.68 -6.36 18.21
CA GLN A 31 18.44 -7.77 17.91
C GLN A 31 17.67 -7.96 16.59
N LYS A 32 16.61 -7.18 16.35
CA LYS A 32 15.82 -7.27 15.12
C LYS A 32 16.58 -6.82 13.87
N LEU A 33 17.50 -5.87 14.02
CA LEU A 33 18.35 -5.37 12.92
C LEU A 33 19.69 -6.12 12.79
N GLU A 34 19.93 -7.10 13.65
CA GLU A 34 21.20 -7.86 13.69
C GLU A 34 22.45 -6.97 13.74
N ILE A 35 22.38 -5.87 14.50
CA ILE A 35 23.49 -4.94 14.70
C ILE A 35 24.00 -4.98 16.15
N PRO A 36 25.31 -4.64 16.38
CA PRO A 36 25.84 -4.51 17.73
C PRO A 36 25.03 -3.50 18.56
N ARG A 37 24.81 -3.84 19.82
CA ARG A 37 24.05 -3.00 20.76
C ARG A 37 24.64 -1.58 20.90
N SER A 38 25.97 -1.47 20.96
CA SER A 38 26.68 -0.19 21.00
C SER A 38 26.38 0.67 19.76
N SER A 39 26.41 0.06 18.58
CA SER A 39 26.06 0.75 17.34
C SER A 39 24.61 1.21 17.33
N CYS A 40 23.67 0.40 17.85
CA CYS A 40 22.27 0.79 17.94
C CYS A 40 22.09 2.04 18.83
N TYR A 41 22.76 2.09 20.00
CA TYR A 41 22.71 3.28 20.86
C TYR A 41 23.28 4.52 20.16
N GLN A 42 24.44 4.41 19.50
CA GLN A 42 25.02 5.54 18.74
C GLN A 42 24.06 6.07 17.67
N LEU A 43 23.38 5.19 16.94
CA LEU A 43 22.39 5.59 15.94
C LEU A 43 21.17 6.26 16.58
N LEU A 44 20.68 5.73 17.71
CA LEU A 44 19.55 6.31 18.46
C LEU A 44 19.91 7.70 19.02
N GLU A 45 21.10 7.90 19.54
CA GLU A 45 21.58 9.22 20.01
C GLU A 45 21.63 10.25 18.88
N VAL A 46 22.11 9.84 17.69
CA VAL A 46 22.09 10.72 16.51
C VAL A 46 20.64 11.04 16.11
N LEU A 47 19.75 10.05 16.07
CA LEU A 47 18.35 10.27 15.74
C LEU A 47 17.64 11.17 16.77
N GLU A 48 17.96 11.04 18.05
CA GLU A 48 17.45 11.89 19.12
C GLU A 48 17.95 13.33 18.96
N SER A 49 19.25 13.51 18.71
CA SER A 49 19.83 14.85 18.49
C SER A 49 19.22 15.58 17.30
N GLN A 50 18.70 14.84 16.31
CA GLN A 50 18.02 15.37 15.14
C GLN A 50 16.49 15.38 15.29
N GLY A 51 15.95 15.01 16.46
CA GLY A 51 14.52 15.00 16.75
C GLY A 51 13.72 13.87 16.12
N PHE A 52 14.37 12.89 15.46
CA PHE A 52 13.72 11.73 14.84
C PHE A 52 13.41 10.61 15.83
N ALA A 53 14.10 10.57 16.96
CA ALA A 53 13.80 9.67 18.06
C ALA A 53 13.61 10.46 19.36
N ILE A 54 12.93 9.83 20.32
CA ILE A 54 12.78 10.31 21.70
C ILE A 54 13.12 9.17 22.66
N HIS A 55 13.92 9.47 23.69
CA HIS A 55 14.26 8.55 24.76
C HIS A 55 13.34 8.75 25.97
N PHE A 56 12.55 7.74 26.29
CA PHE A 56 11.77 7.67 27.52
C PHE A 56 12.66 7.10 28.61
N THR A 57 13.33 7.98 29.37
CA THR A 57 14.38 7.61 30.34
C THR A 57 13.86 6.73 31.46
N GLU A 58 12.63 6.95 31.94
CA GLU A 58 11.99 6.18 33.01
C GLU A 58 11.84 4.69 32.59
N ASP A 59 11.37 4.46 31.38
CA ASP A 59 11.12 3.10 30.84
C ASP A 59 12.29 2.51 30.07
N LYS A 60 13.37 3.29 29.88
CA LYS A 60 14.53 2.94 29.02
C LYS A 60 14.10 2.52 27.59
N ARG A 61 13.09 3.20 27.04
CA ARG A 61 12.51 2.93 25.73
C ARG A 61 12.76 4.09 24.77
N TRP A 62 12.73 3.76 23.48
CA TRP A 62 12.91 4.70 22.38
C TRP A 62 11.66 4.67 21.50
N GLY A 63 11.15 5.84 21.14
CA GLY A 63 10.05 6.03 20.24
C GLY A 63 10.40 6.99 19.12
N LEU A 64 9.52 7.14 18.12
CA LEU A 64 9.67 8.17 17.09
C LEU A 64 9.50 9.55 17.68
N GLY A 65 10.40 10.48 17.29
CA GLY A 65 10.35 11.87 17.67
C GLY A 65 9.55 12.73 16.68
N LEU A 66 9.38 14.01 17.02
CA LEU A 66 8.55 14.96 16.28
C LEU A 66 9.01 15.17 14.83
N ALA A 67 10.32 15.14 14.56
CA ALA A 67 10.87 15.31 13.21
C ALA A 67 10.38 14.24 12.23
N ALA A 68 10.11 13.02 12.71
CA ALA A 68 9.51 11.97 11.87
C ALA A 68 8.09 12.33 11.42
N TRP A 69 7.27 12.92 12.33
CA TRP A 69 5.94 13.43 12.00
C TRP A 69 6.01 14.64 11.04
N GLU A 70 6.94 15.56 11.27
CA GLU A 70 7.15 16.73 10.41
C GLU A 70 7.52 16.32 8.98
N LEU A 71 8.42 15.33 8.84
CA LEU A 71 8.84 14.80 7.54
C LEU A 71 7.64 14.17 6.80
N GLY A 72 6.87 13.31 7.46
CA GLY A 72 5.66 12.72 6.89
C GLY A 72 4.59 13.75 6.54
N SER A 73 4.44 14.79 7.38
CA SER A 73 3.51 15.90 7.13
C SER A 73 3.96 16.77 5.95
N ALA A 74 5.28 16.99 5.78
CA ALA A 74 5.82 17.66 4.62
C ALA A 74 5.53 16.90 3.33
N TYR A 75 5.74 15.59 3.32
CA TYR A 75 5.38 14.72 2.20
C TYR A 75 3.90 14.87 1.83
N LYS A 76 2.98 14.73 2.79
CA LYS A 76 1.53 14.88 2.57
C LYS A 76 1.12 16.24 2.00
N ARG A 77 1.77 17.33 2.42
CA ARG A 77 1.49 18.68 1.89
C ARG A 77 1.86 18.82 0.41
N HIS A 78 2.86 18.11 -0.05
CA HIS A 78 3.37 18.17 -1.43
C HIS A 78 2.91 17.01 -2.30
N GLU A 79 2.12 16.06 -1.76
CA GLU A 79 1.64 14.90 -2.52
C GLU A 79 0.40 15.26 -3.34
N PRO A 80 0.56 15.54 -4.64
CA PRO A 80 -0.59 15.91 -5.48
C PRO A 80 -1.57 14.75 -5.65
N LEU A 81 -1.10 13.49 -5.59
CA LEU A 81 -1.91 12.30 -5.80
C LEU A 81 -3.04 12.19 -4.77
N GLU A 82 -2.74 12.22 -3.47
CA GLU A 82 -3.77 12.15 -2.43
C GLU A 82 -4.76 13.31 -2.52
N ARG A 83 -4.27 14.52 -2.73
CA ARG A 83 -5.10 15.72 -2.82
C ARG A 83 -6.09 15.66 -3.98
N LEU A 84 -5.65 15.16 -5.14
CA LEU A 84 -6.48 15.03 -6.32
C LEU A 84 -7.42 13.82 -6.25
N ALA A 85 -6.96 12.72 -5.66
CA ALA A 85 -7.71 11.47 -5.60
C ALA A 85 -8.82 11.48 -4.53
N ARG A 86 -8.58 12.10 -3.37
CA ARG A 86 -9.52 12.04 -2.24
C ARG A 86 -10.94 12.48 -2.59
N PRO A 87 -11.21 13.62 -3.30
CA PRO A 87 -12.57 14.01 -3.67
C PRO A 87 -13.24 12.99 -4.61
N VAL A 88 -12.48 12.42 -5.55
CA VAL A 88 -12.99 11.44 -6.53
C VAL A 88 -13.38 10.14 -5.81
N ILE A 89 -12.51 9.63 -4.92
CA ILE A 89 -12.77 8.43 -4.15
C ILE A 89 -13.94 8.61 -3.20
N THR A 90 -14.04 9.77 -2.51
CA THR A 90 -15.17 10.08 -1.63
C THR A 90 -16.48 10.03 -2.39
N LYS A 91 -16.56 10.69 -3.56
CA LYS A 91 -17.75 10.67 -4.41
C LYS A 91 -18.11 9.25 -4.85
N LEU A 92 -17.13 8.46 -5.29
CA LEU A 92 -17.33 7.06 -5.71
C LEU A 92 -17.87 6.21 -4.55
N VAL A 93 -17.26 6.30 -3.36
CA VAL A 93 -17.70 5.58 -2.16
C VAL A 93 -19.11 5.99 -1.74
N ASP A 94 -19.43 7.28 -1.75
CA ASP A 94 -20.76 7.80 -1.39
C ASP A 94 -21.85 7.28 -2.35
N GLU A 95 -21.54 7.20 -3.63
CA GLU A 95 -22.48 6.66 -4.65
C GLU A 95 -22.71 5.15 -4.46
N LEU A 96 -21.66 4.37 -4.28
CA LEU A 96 -21.73 2.92 -4.12
C LEU A 96 -22.31 2.50 -2.77
N SER A 97 -22.08 3.29 -1.73
CA SER A 97 -22.57 3.03 -0.36
C SER A 97 -24.09 3.08 -0.24
N LYS A 98 -24.79 3.62 -1.23
CA LYS A 98 -26.26 3.57 -1.31
C LYS A 98 -26.79 2.16 -1.58
N ARG A 99 -25.93 1.24 -2.09
CA ARG A 99 -26.32 -0.10 -2.54
C ARG A 99 -25.62 -1.22 -1.76
N ALA A 100 -24.40 -1.00 -1.30
CA ALA A 100 -23.59 -1.99 -0.55
C ALA A 100 -22.65 -1.28 0.42
N ASN A 101 -22.16 -2.00 1.43
CA ASN A 101 -21.20 -1.46 2.36
C ASN A 101 -19.78 -1.61 1.76
N VAL A 102 -19.25 -0.52 1.23
CA VAL A 102 -17.99 -0.49 0.49
C VAL A 102 -16.93 0.37 1.18
N VAL A 103 -15.67 0.05 0.92
CA VAL A 103 -14.52 0.87 1.32
C VAL A 103 -13.65 1.13 0.09
N GLY A 104 -13.32 2.40 -0.14
CA GLY A 104 -12.43 2.82 -1.22
C GLY A 104 -10.98 2.90 -0.76
N HIS A 105 -10.06 2.43 -1.60
CA HIS A 105 -8.64 2.41 -1.33
C HIS A 105 -7.86 3.02 -2.49
N LEU A 106 -6.83 3.81 -2.15
CA LEU A 106 -5.78 4.22 -3.09
C LEU A 106 -4.45 3.72 -2.55
N GLY A 107 -3.71 3.01 -3.37
CA GLY A 107 -2.37 2.53 -3.00
C GLY A 107 -1.37 2.76 -4.13
N VAL A 108 -0.10 2.75 -3.77
CA VAL A 108 1.05 2.82 -4.70
C VAL A 108 1.90 1.57 -4.54
N LEU A 109 2.60 1.18 -5.61
CA LEU A 109 3.57 0.08 -5.52
C LEU A 109 4.79 0.53 -4.72
N ASP A 110 5.20 -0.30 -3.76
CA ASP A 110 6.43 -0.18 -2.99
C ASP A 110 7.14 -1.55 -2.99
N GLY A 111 7.96 -1.78 -4.00
CA GLY A 111 8.55 -3.11 -4.26
C GLY A 111 7.48 -4.12 -4.66
N SER A 112 7.38 -5.22 -3.92
CA SER A 112 6.37 -6.27 -4.12
C SER A 112 5.05 -6.02 -3.40
N ASP A 113 4.93 -4.89 -2.67
CA ASP A 113 3.78 -4.56 -1.87
C ASP A 113 3.04 -3.33 -2.41
N VAL A 114 1.79 -3.18 -1.98
CA VAL A 114 1.02 -1.93 -2.09
C VAL A 114 1.07 -1.21 -0.76
N LEU A 115 1.48 0.05 -0.77
CA LEU A 115 1.33 0.97 0.35
C LEU A 115 0.04 1.76 0.18
N TYR A 116 -0.89 1.64 1.12
CA TYR A 116 -2.15 2.37 1.07
C TYR A 116 -1.99 3.81 1.56
N LEU A 117 -2.33 4.76 0.69
CA LEU A 117 -2.28 6.21 0.94
C LEU A 117 -3.63 6.78 1.36
N ILE A 118 -4.72 6.26 0.79
CA ILE A 118 -6.08 6.64 1.13
C ILE A 118 -6.89 5.39 1.45
N GLU A 119 -7.65 5.49 2.53
CA GLU A 119 -8.78 4.65 2.83
C GLU A 119 -9.98 5.56 3.06
N GLN A 120 -11.05 5.35 2.29
CA GLN A 120 -12.30 6.09 2.38
C GLN A 120 -13.41 5.15 2.79
N ARG A 121 -14.00 5.42 3.93
CA ARG A 121 -15.10 4.63 4.52
C ARG A 121 -16.39 5.46 4.59
N PRO A 122 -17.56 4.86 4.38
CA PRO A 122 -18.82 5.50 4.75
C PRO A 122 -18.94 5.60 6.29
N ILE A 123 -19.83 6.44 6.77
CA ILE A 123 -20.03 6.72 8.21
C ILE A 123 -20.33 5.43 9.03
N ARG A 124 -20.93 4.41 8.40
CA ARG A 124 -21.15 3.07 8.98
C ARG A 124 -20.36 2.04 8.19
N SER A 125 -19.12 1.82 8.57
CA SER A 125 -18.20 1.03 7.77
C SER A 125 -17.85 -0.35 8.32
N LEU A 126 -17.41 -1.23 7.42
CA LEU A 126 -16.76 -2.50 7.72
C LEU A 126 -15.43 -2.28 8.45
N LYS A 127 -15.07 -3.21 9.34
CA LYS A 127 -13.71 -3.27 9.90
C LYS A 127 -12.86 -4.09 8.93
N LEU A 128 -11.99 -3.44 8.18
CA LEU A 128 -11.00 -4.08 7.31
C LEU A 128 -9.62 -4.09 7.97
N VAL A 129 -8.75 -4.96 7.48
CA VAL A 129 -7.33 -5.02 7.89
C VAL A 129 -6.53 -3.84 7.30
N THR A 130 -7.08 -3.19 6.27
CA THR A 130 -6.46 -2.07 5.58
C THR A 130 -6.67 -0.78 6.37
N GLU A 131 -5.58 -0.07 6.61
CA GLU A 131 -5.53 1.29 7.13
C GLU A 131 -4.50 2.08 6.33
N VAL A 132 -4.56 3.41 6.37
CA VAL A 132 -3.53 4.27 5.76
C VAL A 132 -2.16 3.95 6.34
N GLY A 133 -1.18 3.71 5.47
CA GLY A 133 0.18 3.31 5.84
C GLY A 133 0.40 1.80 5.95
N VAL A 134 -0.65 0.97 5.84
CA VAL A 134 -0.53 -0.49 5.79
C VAL A 134 0.04 -0.92 4.44
N ARG A 135 0.88 -1.95 4.47
CA ARG A 135 1.41 -2.66 3.29
C ARG A 135 0.78 -4.03 3.15
N LEU A 136 0.36 -4.35 1.95
CA LEU A 136 -0.12 -5.68 1.59
C LEU A 136 0.56 -6.17 0.32
N PRO A 137 0.79 -7.49 0.17
CA PRO A 137 1.39 -8.06 -1.04
C PRO A 137 0.61 -7.67 -2.30
N ALA A 138 1.27 -7.00 -3.26
CA ALA A 138 0.63 -6.45 -4.46
C ALA A 138 -0.05 -7.54 -5.31
N HIS A 139 0.54 -8.74 -5.36
CA HIS A 139 -0.01 -9.86 -6.12
C HIS A 139 -1.31 -10.44 -5.53
N LEU A 140 -1.64 -10.15 -4.26
CA LEU A 140 -2.88 -10.60 -3.61
C LEU A 140 -3.97 -9.52 -3.60
N THR A 141 -3.64 -8.26 -3.92
CA THR A 141 -4.61 -7.15 -3.85
C THR A 141 -5.10 -6.75 -5.23
N ALA A 142 -6.37 -6.39 -5.37
CA ALA A 142 -6.91 -5.90 -6.65
C ALA A 142 -6.23 -4.61 -7.10
N SER A 143 -5.97 -3.66 -6.18
CA SER A 143 -5.21 -2.44 -6.47
C SER A 143 -3.78 -2.73 -6.92
N GLY A 144 -3.11 -3.71 -6.30
CA GLY A 144 -1.76 -4.13 -6.66
C GLY A 144 -1.72 -4.79 -8.04
N ARG A 145 -2.58 -5.80 -8.27
CA ARG A 145 -2.62 -6.48 -9.56
C ARG A 145 -2.98 -5.55 -10.72
N SER A 146 -3.89 -4.60 -10.51
CA SER A 146 -4.19 -3.61 -11.54
C SER A 146 -2.96 -2.81 -11.96
N MET A 147 -2.09 -2.44 -11.02
CA MET A 147 -0.81 -1.78 -11.33
C MET A 147 0.22 -2.74 -11.93
N LEU A 148 0.34 -3.95 -11.39
CA LEU A 148 1.28 -4.96 -11.90
C LEU A 148 0.99 -5.36 -13.35
N ALA A 149 -0.27 -5.31 -13.78
CA ALA A 149 -0.69 -5.59 -15.15
C ALA A 149 -0.09 -4.60 -16.18
N HIS A 150 0.36 -3.41 -15.73
CA HIS A 150 1.04 -2.42 -16.57
C HIS A 150 2.57 -2.51 -16.50
N LEU A 151 3.12 -3.42 -15.70
CA LEU A 151 4.57 -3.65 -15.64
C LEU A 151 5.03 -4.63 -16.71
N GLY A 152 6.21 -4.38 -17.29
CA GLY A 152 6.85 -5.32 -18.20
C GLY A 152 7.33 -6.60 -17.49
N GLN A 153 7.42 -7.71 -18.23
CA GLN A 153 7.86 -8.99 -17.68
C GLN A 153 9.20 -8.91 -16.94
N LYS A 154 10.15 -8.13 -17.41
CA LYS A 154 11.45 -7.93 -16.73
C LYS A 154 11.29 -7.27 -15.36
N GLN A 155 10.36 -6.33 -15.23
CA GLN A 155 10.07 -5.65 -13.97
C GLN A 155 9.37 -6.62 -12.99
N LEU A 156 8.41 -7.43 -13.45
CA LEU A 156 7.76 -8.46 -12.64
C LEU A 156 8.78 -9.47 -12.10
N ILE A 157 9.73 -9.94 -12.94
CA ILE A 157 10.80 -10.84 -12.51
C ILE A 157 11.70 -10.15 -11.48
N ALA A 158 12.06 -8.88 -11.69
CA ALA A 158 12.90 -8.13 -10.76
C ALA A 158 12.21 -7.89 -9.42
N THR A 159 10.88 -7.73 -9.42
CA THR A 159 10.08 -7.48 -8.21
C THR A 159 9.85 -8.74 -7.39
N PHE A 160 9.50 -9.86 -8.04
CA PHE A 160 9.05 -11.08 -7.34
C PHE A 160 10.09 -12.21 -7.33
N GLY A 161 11.12 -12.14 -8.18
CA GLY A 161 12.10 -13.21 -8.31
C GLY A 161 11.49 -14.50 -8.88
N SER A 162 12.12 -15.64 -8.56
CA SER A 162 11.70 -16.97 -9.02
C SER A 162 11.13 -17.85 -7.90
N GLY A 163 10.98 -17.32 -6.70
CA GLY A 163 10.50 -18.05 -5.53
C GLY A 163 8.97 -18.17 -5.45
N GLU A 164 8.52 -18.83 -4.38
CA GLU A 164 7.10 -18.83 -4.03
C GLU A 164 6.67 -17.44 -3.56
N LEU A 165 5.48 -17.02 -3.98
CA LEU A 165 4.86 -15.79 -3.54
C LEU A 165 4.26 -15.95 -2.14
N SER A 166 4.27 -14.86 -1.37
CA SER A 166 3.68 -14.86 -0.02
C SER A 166 2.19 -15.14 -0.06
N LYS A 167 1.65 -15.71 1.02
CA LYS A 167 0.23 -16.10 1.14
C LYS A 167 -0.38 -15.43 2.38
N ARG A 168 -1.64 -15.05 2.28
CA ARG A 168 -2.44 -14.60 3.43
C ARG A 168 -3.57 -15.56 3.73
N THR A 169 -4.12 -16.17 2.69
CA THR A 169 -5.09 -17.27 2.76
C THR A 169 -4.58 -18.47 1.95
N SER A 170 -5.41 -19.45 1.70
CA SER A 170 -5.07 -20.57 0.79
C SER A 170 -5.23 -20.20 -0.70
N LEU A 171 -5.83 -19.03 -0.99
CA LEU A 171 -6.17 -18.55 -2.32
C LEU A 171 -5.11 -17.59 -2.87
N GLY A 172 -5.26 -17.24 -4.15
CA GLY A 172 -4.35 -16.34 -4.87
C GLY A 172 -3.18 -17.02 -5.55
N PRO A 173 -2.44 -16.29 -6.41
CA PRO A 173 -1.31 -16.82 -7.17
C PRO A 173 -0.14 -17.17 -6.21
N LYS A 174 0.43 -18.35 -6.41
CA LYS A 174 1.50 -18.93 -5.58
C LYS A 174 2.88 -18.80 -6.23
N THR A 175 2.90 -18.55 -7.52
CA THR A 175 4.12 -18.42 -8.32
C THR A 175 4.02 -17.25 -9.28
N LEU A 176 5.18 -16.74 -9.73
CA LEU A 176 5.23 -15.68 -10.74
C LEU A 176 4.50 -16.09 -12.04
N ARG A 177 4.55 -17.37 -12.41
CA ARG A 177 3.85 -17.89 -13.58
C ARG A 177 2.33 -17.77 -13.44
N GLU A 178 1.79 -18.18 -12.29
CA GLU A 178 0.35 -18.06 -12.00
C GLU A 178 -0.06 -16.58 -11.97
N LEU A 179 0.73 -15.72 -11.32
CA LEU A 179 0.52 -14.28 -11.31
C LEU A 179 0.47 -13.71 -12.74
N THR A 180 1.46 -14.01 -13.58
CA THR A 180 1.52 -13.50 -14.95
C THR A 180 0.29 -13.95 -15.78
N SER A 181 -0.16 -15.19 -15.61
CA SER A 181 -1.38 -15.70 -16.27
C SER A 181 -2.63 -14.96 -15.79
N LEU A 182 -2.74 -14.68 -14.48
CA LEU A 182 -3.85 -13.93 -13.90
C LEU A 182 -3.86 -12.49 -14.41
N LEU A 183 -2.71 -11.81 -14.38
CA LEU A 183 -2.56 -10.44 -14.88
C LEU A 183 -2.96 -10.32 -16.36
N ALA A 184 -2.61 -11.30 -17.19
CA ALA A 184 -3.01 -11.32 -18.60
C ALA A 184 -4.54 -11.43 -18.79
N THR A 185 -5.23 -12.12 -17.88
CA THR A 185 -6.70 -12.20 -17.87
C THR A 185 -7.31 -10.88 -17.41
N GLU A 186 -6.80 -10.32 -16.32
CA GLU A 186 -7.28 -9.06 -15.73
C GLU A 186 -7.04 -7.86 -16.69
N THR A 187 -5.93 -7.86 -17.42
CA THR A 187 -5.69 -6.86 -18.50
C THR A 187 -6.77 -6.89 -19.57
N LYS A 188 -7.23 -8.09 -19.98
CA LYS A 188 -8.32 -8.23 -20.98
C LYS A 188 -9.67 -7.77 -20.42
N SER A 189 -9.91 -7.99 -19.14
CA SER A 189 -11.13 -7.55 -18.45
C SER A 189 -11.13 -6.05 -18.14
N GLY A 190 -9.96 -5.40 -18.13
CA GLY A 190 -9.81 -3.99 -17.78
C GLY A 190 -9.85 -3.69 -16.28
N PHE A 191 -9.94 -4.71 -15.43
CA PHE A 191 -9.92 -4.58 -13.97
C PHE A 191 -9.34 -5.84 -13.32
N ALA A 192 -8.86 -5.71 -12.10
CA ALA A 192 -8.45 -6.83 -11.24
C ALA A 192 -9.57 -7.18 -10.26
N LEU A 193 -9.82 -8.47 -10.05
CA LEU A 193 -10.78 -9.00 -9.09
C LEU A 193 -10.09 -9.89 -8.08
N GLU A 194 -10.10 -9.50 -6.82
CA GLU A 194 -9.63 -10.28 -5.69
C GLU A 194 -10.81 -10.80 -4.88
N VAL A 195 -10.83 -12.07 -4.54
CA VAL A 195 -11.86 -12.68 -3.70
C VAL A 195 -11.20 -13.61 -2.69
N ASP A 196 -11.34 -13.29 -1.40
CA ASP A 196 -10.86 -14.11 -0.29
C ASP A 196 -9.34 -14.34 -0.25
N GLU A 197 -8.55 -13.63 -1.07
CA GLU A 197 -7.09 -13.82 -1.15
C GLU A 197 -6.35 -13.06 -0.03
N VAL A 198 -6.84 -11.87 0.33
CA VAL A 198 -6.28 -11.05 1.42
C VAL A 198 -6.96 -11.37 2.74
N THR A 199 -8.28 -11.41 2.75
CA THR A 199 -9.11 -11.65 3.95
C THR A 199 -10.35 -12.44 3.55
N LEU A 200 -10.59 -13.59 4.19
CA LEU A 200 -11.77 -14.41 3.93
C LEU A 200 -13.06 -13.62 4.16
N GLY A 201 -14.03 -13.78 3.29
CA GLY A 201 -15.32 -13.10 3.32
C GLY A 201 -15.32 -11.72 2.67
N TYR A 202 -14.22 -11.30 2.04
CA TYR A 202 -14.10 -10.02 1.34
C TYR A 202 -13.68 -10.17 -0.10
N ALA A 203 -14.15 -9.24 -0.93
CA ALA A 203 -13.75 -9.11 -2.31
C ALA A 203 -13.35 -7.67 -2.63
N SER A 204 -12.46 -7.49 -3.58
CA SER A 204 -12.00 -6.19 -4.04
C SER A 204 -11.96 -6.15 -5.57
N VAL A 205 -12.42 -5.04 -6.14
CA VAL A 205 -12.24 -4.73 -7.56
C VAL A 205 -11.30 -3.55 -7.67
N GLY A 206 -10.29 -3.63 -8.54
CA GLY A 206 -9.25 -2.62 -8.66
C GLY A 206 -8.91 -2.27 -10.09
N VAL A 207 -8.53 -1.00 -10.30
CA VAL A 207 -8.08 -0.44 -11.58
C VAL A 207 -6.83 0.41 -11.36
N ALA A 208 -5.98 0.51 -12.37
CA ALA A 208 -4.79 1.35 -12.30
C ALA A 208 -5.11 2.79 -12.68
N ILE A 209 -4.44 3.74 -12.01
CA ILE A 209 -4.35 5.14 -12.43
C ILE A 209 -3.00 5.28 -13.14
N LEU A 210 -3.02 5.81 -14.36
CA LEU A 210 -1.87 5.84 -15.24
C LEU A 210 -1.35 7.26 -15.46
N ASP A 211 -0.06 7.39 -15.73
CA ASP A 211 0.53 8.61 -16.24
C ASP A 211 0.45 8.68 -17.78
N ARG A 212 0.95 9.78 -18.36
CA ARG A 212 0.99 10.00 -19.81
C ARG A 212 1.82 8.97 -20.61
N LEU A 213 2.62 8.14 -19.93
CA LEU A 213 3.44 7.09 -20.53
C LEU A 213 2.86 5.70 -20.30
N ASN A 214 1.61 5.61 -19.83
CA ASN A 214 0.95 4.38 -19.41
C ASN A 214 1.65 3.66 -18.23
N HIS A 215 2.46 4.36 -17.44
CA HIS A 215 3.00 3.79 -16.21
C HIS A 215 1.98 3.91 -15.08
N PRO A 216 1.82 2.87 -14.26
CA PRO A 216 0.91 2.90 -13.14
C PRO A 216 1.49 3.78 -12.01
N ILE A 217 0.76 4.84 -11.66
CA ILE A 217 1.12 5.74 -10.55
C ILE A 217 0.40 5.38 -9.27
N ALA A 218 -0.77 4.77 -9.38
CA ALA A 218 -1.53 4.27 -8.23
C ALA A 218 -2.52 3.19 -8.66
N GLY A 219 -3.01 2.41 -7.69
CA GLY A 219 -4.15 1.49 -7.84
C GLY A 219 -5.33 1.99 -7.02
N LEU A 220 -6.47 2.16 -7.66
CA LEU A 220 -7.76 2.47 -7.05
C LEU A 220 -8.55 1.17 -6.88
N ALA A 221 -9.09 0.91 -5.69
CA ALA A 221 -9.91 -0.27 -5.46
C ALA A 221 -11.13 0.03 -4.56
N ILE A 222 -12.17 -0.77 -4.76
CA ILE A 222 -13.32 -0.86 -3.87
C ILE A 222 -13.33 -2.26 -3.27
N THR A 223 -13.41 -2.31 -1.93
CA THR A 223 -13.52 -3.55 -1.13
C THR A 223 -14.90 -3.62 -0.48
N LEU A 224 -15.49 -4.82 -0.46
CA LEU A 224 -16.79 -5.12 0.12
C LEU A 224 -16.81 -6.57 0.61
N GLN A 225 -17.85 -6.97 1.33
CA GLN A 225 -18.05 -8.40 1.63
C GLN A 225 -18.33 -9.17 0.35
N SER A 226 -17.72 -10.37 0.18
CA SER A 226 -17.85 -11.18 -1.03
C SER A 226 -19.33 -11.45 -1.40
N GLN A 227 -20.19 -11.61 -0.40
CA GLN A 227 -21.64 -11.82 -0.58
C GLN A 227 -22.38 -10.60 -1.18
N GLU A 228 -21.80 -9.42 -1.08
CA GLU A 228 -22.40 -8.18 -1.60
C GLU A 228 -21.98 -7.86 -3.03
N LEU A 229 -21.00 -8.60 -3.59
CA LEU A 229 -20.49 -8.37 -4.93
C LEU A 229 -21.59 -8.47 -6.00
N GLU A 230 -22.48 -9.45 -5.87
CA GLU A 230 -23.62 -9.62 -6.77
C GLU A 230 -24.59 -8.44 -6.75
N LYS A 231 -24.78 -7.79 -5.59
CA LYS A 231 -25.68 -6.61 -5.45
C LYS A 231 -25.22 -5.41 -6.28
N LEU A 232 -23.91 -5.25 -6.44
CA LEU A 232 -23.32 -4.13 -7.20
C LEU A 232 -23.21 -4.42 -8.69
N GLN A 233 -23.37 -5.68 -9.11
CA GLN A 233 -23.10 -6.14 -10.48
C GLN A 233 -21.66 -5.78 -10.89
N LEU A 234 -20.79 -6.76 -10.94
CA LEU A 234 -19.33 -6.61 -11.13
C LEU A 234 -18.98 -5.63 -12.27
N ASP A 235 -19.66 -5.72 -13.41
CA ASP A 235 -19.40 -4.86 -14.57
C ASP A 235 -19.72 -3.38 -14.29
N GLN A 236 -20.79 -3.11 -13.53
CA GLN A 236 -21.14 -1.73 -13.15
C GLN A 236 -20.13 -1.15 -12.15
N LEU A 237 -19.66 -1.98 -11.22
CA LEU A 237 -18.62 -1.60 -10.27
C LEU A 237 -17.30 -1.30 -11.00
N ALA A 238 -16.87 -2.20 -11.90
CA ALA A 238 -15.67 -2.03 -12.71
C ALA A 238 -15.74 -0.75 -13.57
N GLN A 239 -16.89 -0.49 -14.22
CA GLN A 239 -17.09 0.74 -15.00
C GLN A 239 -17.05 2.01 -14.14
N ALA A 240 -17.61 1.97 -12.93
CA ALA A 240 -17.57 3.12 -12.02
C ALA A 240 -16.13 3.41 -11.58
N LEU A 241 -15.36 2.36 -11.25
CA LEU A 241 -13.94 2.46 -10.93
C LEU A 241 -13.12 2.98 -12.11
N SER A 242 -13.34 2.44 -13.33
CA SER A 242 -12.62 2.89 -14.53
C SER A 242 -12.85 4.40 -14.79
N ARG A 243 -14.11 4.87 -14.73
CA ARG A 243 -14.38 6.31 -14.88
C ARG A 243 -13.65 7.18 -13.85
N ALA A 244 -13.59 6.72 -12.59
CA ALA A 244 -12.85 7.43 -11.54
C ALA A 244 -11.33 7.41 -11.78
N ALA A 245 -10.80 6.30 -12.24
CA ALA A 245 -9.38 6.16 -12.59
C ALA A 245 -9.01 7.00 -13.82
N ASP A 246 -9.86 7.04 -14.84
CA ASP A 246 -9.66 7.86 -16.05
C ASP A 246 -9.68 9.36 -15.71
N GLU A 247 -10.61 9.79 -14.85
CA GLU A 247 -10.62 11.16 -14.33
C GLU A 247 -9.31 11.53 -13.65
N LEU A 248 -8.78 10.64 -12.82
CA LEU A 248 -7.51 10.85 -12.13
C LEU A 248 -6.33 10.79 -13.09
N SER A 249 -6.27 9.80 -13.97
CA SER A 249 -5.22 9.66 -15.00
C SER A 249 -5.12 10.89 -15.87
N GLY A 250 -6.27 11.45 -16.30
CA GLY A 250 -6.32 12.71 -17.06
C GLY A 250 -5.70 13.89 -16.32
N ARG A 251 -5.82 13.95 -14.99
CA ARG A 251 -5.17 14.98 -14.16
C ARG A 251 -3.65 14.83 -14.07
N PHE A 252 -3.14 13.62 -14.34
CA PHE A 252 -1.72 13.31 -14.42
C PHE A 252 -1.17 13.26 -15.86
N GLY A 253 -1.98 13.77 -16.81
CA GLY A 253 -1.58 13.96 -18.19
C GLY A 253 -1.72 12.74 -19.09
N HIS A 254 -2.38 11.68 -18.63
CA HIS A 254 -2.78 10.56 -19.48
C HIS A 254 -3.86 11.04 -20.47
N SER A 255 -3.63 10.83 -21.76
CA SER A 255 -4.62 11.02 -22.82
C SER A 255 -5.05 9.63 -23.25
N GLY A 256 -6.25 9.21 -22.85
CA GLY A 256 -6.85 7.96 -23.26
C GLY A 256 -7.06 7.83 -24.77
#